data_f502a7ea83c9b87877dfeb08b9d75c3d
#
_entry.id   f502a7ea83c9b87877dfeb08b9d75c3d
#
_cell.length_a   1.000
_cell.length_b   1.000
_cell.length_c   1.000
_cell.angle_alpha   90.00
_cell.angle_beta   90.00
_cell.angle_gamma   90.00
#
_symmetry.space_group_name_H-M   'P 1'
#
loop_
_entity.id
_entity.type
_entity.pdbx_description
1 polymer ?
#
loop_
_entity_poly.entity_id
_entity_poly.type
_entity_poly.pdbx_seq_one_letter_code
_entity_poly.pdbx_strand_id
1 'polypeptide(L)'
;VSFLSPLALLLAVAVVVPLLLHLRRGKVTRVVEFPGARYLARATQEHQRALRVRNSFLLIIQLAIVALVALAAARPLARIGAGHAPAAVALVVDNSMSTSVVENGHPLLDALKDAARRALANGMVQDRLWLVTADGSVTEGDAGMLGVVLDTLQPLAGAGSPKSAVSAAWAIASRAKGMTPSVGVITDGQRTAWSDRVSVGRFVSLYTPLGAPPPSHGVVVAEPRPTRWSNRGTVHLGVRSTDSVPFRVTLDDRTVARGIAPPNGVADVAAPVMGTGWAVGRVELARDELAADDVRWFAVWQGSPPSVDVRAGRFAGDAASALIAAGAIRVGRDLSIVTADDVRTLPALVTAPTQPSRIGAANLALSRAGIPWRLGAERRSEATARGAGISASVRLRYALAPASSAPAETLATVAGEPWIVAGEGYLLVASPLDTAATNLPVTAEFVPWLARSITDRLAPGGGPVIFTRPGARVAVPRGADSLESTGAVTLVARDSVTVPQRAGVYFWTRGARRVGALVVNVEAEESDLRRENDKVLAGRFAPATVRMTHDADEFARFVYGVAAQRPVAGPLLAAALALLVVETLLAGARPGRPREAQQARREAA
;
A
#
# COMPACT_ATOMS: atom_id res chain seq x y z
N VAL A 1 -15.55 -32.56 -0.22
CA VAL A 1 -16.51 -32.14 0.82
C VAL A 1 -15.73 -31.46 1.93
N SER A 2 -16.10 -30.22 2.26
CA SER A 2 -15.54 -29.48 3.41
C SER A 2 -16.64 -29.28 4.47
N PHE A 3 -16.26 -29.14 5.72
CA PHE A 3 -17.20 -28.96 6.84
C PHE A 3 -17.02 -27.58 7.45
N LEU A 4 -18.13 -26.84 7.66
CA LEU A 4 -18.10 -25.54 8.35
C LEU A 4 -17.92 -25.69 9.87
N SER A 5 -18.36 -26.81 10.43
CA SER A 5 -18.32 -27.11 11.87
C SER A 5 -17.84 -28.54 12.12
N PRO A 6 -16.57 -28.88 11.87
CA PRO A 6 -16.08 -30.27 11.95
C PRO A 6 -16.22 -30.86 13.36
N LEU A 7 -16.18 -30.05 14.42
CA LEU A 7 -16.39 -30.50 15.79
C LEU A 7 -17.81 -31.07 16.02
N ALA A 8 -18.79 -30.64 15.22
CA ALA A 8 -20.16 -31.18 15.31
C ALA A 8 -20.25 -32.67 14.90
N LEU A 9 -19.24 -33.21 14.21
CA LEU A 9 -19.15 -34.65 13.94
C LEU A 9 -19.04 -35.50 15.23
N LEU A 10 -18.58 -34.89 16.33
CA LEU A 10 -18.59 -35.56 17.65
C LEU A 10 -20.00 -35.94 18.12
N LEU A 11 -21.03 -35.24 17.62
CA LEU A 11 -22.44 -35.64 17.86
C LEU A 11 -22.76 -37.04 17.30
N ALA A 12 -21.97 -37.55 16.37
CA ALA A 12 -22.12 -38.93 15.88
C ALA A 12 -21.92 -39.97 16.99
N VAL A 13 -21.23 -39.62 18.09
CA VAL A 13 -21.13 -40.49 19.29
C VAL A 13 -22.52 -40.79 19.88
N ALA A 14 -23.51 -39.90 19.67
CA ALA A 14 -24.88 -40.14 20.10
C ALA A 14 -25.52 -41.38 19.44
N VAL A 15 -24.96 -41.93 18.35
CA VAL A 15 -25.35 -43.22 17.74
C VAL A 15 -25.21 -44.36 18.74
N VAL A 16 -24.36 -44.25 19.74
CA VAL A 16 -24.20 -45.24 20.81
C VAL A 16 -25.48 -45.38 21.67
N VAL A 17 -26.29 -44.31 21.79
CA VAL A 17 -27.49 -44.30 22.67
C VAL A 17 -28.57 -45.29 22.16
N PRO A 18 -29.05 -45.23 20.91
CA PRO A 18 -30.03 -46.20 20.43
C PRO A 18 -29.47 -47.62 20.41
N LEU A 19 -28.17 -47.79 20.15
CA LEU A 19 -27.49 -49.06 20.19
C LEU A 19 -27.50 -49.67 21.60
N LEU A 20 -27.13 -48.88 22.64
CA LEU A 20 -27.17 -49.33 24.03
C LEU A 20 -28.57 -49.63 24.52
N LEU A 21 -29.57 -48.82 24.12
CA LEU A 21 -30.96 -49.05 24.44
C LEU A 21 -31.46 -50.35 23.80
N HIS A 22 -31.05 -50.67 22.59
CA HIS A 22 -31.38 -51.92 21.92
C HIS A 22 -30.74 -53.13 22.59
N LEU A 23 -29.49 -53.02 23.05
CA LEU A 23 -28.78 -54.08 23.76
C LEU A 23 -29.30 -54.29 25.19
N ARG A 24 -29.85 -53.25 25.84
CA ARG A 24 -30.43 -53.29 27.18
C ARG A 24 -31.86 -53.83 27.22
N ARG A 25 -32.52 -54.17 26.09
CA ARG A 25 -33.81 -54.86 26.09
C ARG A 25 -33.70 -56.20 26.80
N GLY A 26 -34.00 -56.14 28.08
CA GLY A 26 -33.83 -57.26 29.01
C GLY A 26 -34.61 -58.46 28.64
N LYS A 27 -34.09 -59.64 28.92
CA LYS A 27 -34.79 -60.91 28.89
C LYS A 27 -35.89 -60.84 29.96
N VAL A 28 -37.15 -61.00 29.53
CA VAL A 28 -38.26 -61.20 30.46
C VAL A 28 -38.06 -62.55 31.11
N THR A 29 -37.70 -62.57 32.39
CA THR A 29 -37.37 -63.77 33.18
C THR A 29 -38.56 -64.36 33.91
N ARG A 30 -39.82 -63.96 33.63
CA ARG A 30 -40.96 -64.61 34.20
C ARG A 30 -41.46 -65.72 33.23
N VAL A 31 -41.06 -66.95 33.52
CA VAL A 31 -41.55 -68.12 32.89
C VAL A 31 -42.83 -68.52 33.65
N VAL A 32 -43.99 -68.44 33.00
CA VAL A 32 -45.23 -68.99 33.49
C VAL A 32 -45.47 -70.26 32.66
N GLU A 33 -45.46 -71.42 33.30
CA GLU A 33 -45.76 -72.71 32.64
C GLU A 33 -47.26 -72.78 32.29
N PHE A 34 -47.54 -72.78 30.97
CA PHE A 34 -48.88 -72.93 30.46
C PHE A 34 -49.00 -74.24 29.70
N PRO A 35 -49.90 -75.17 30.09
CA PRO A 35 -49.97 -76.51 29.53
C PRO A 35 -50.27 -76.59 28.02
N GLY A 36 -50.84 -75.56 27.41
CA GLY A 36 -51.14 -75.45 25.98
C GLY A 36 -50.03 -74.97 25.09
N ALA A 37 -48.80 -74.68 25.60
CA ALA A 37 -47.70 -74.07 24.87
C ALA A 37 -47.21 -74.88 23.65
N ARG A 38 -47.46 -76.17 23.56
CA ARG A 38 -47.03 -77.00 22.44
C ARG A 38 -47.71 -76.65 21.10
N TYR A 39 -48.89 -76.13 21.10
CA TYR A 39 -49.64 -75.79 19.87
C TYR A 39 -49.31 -74.35 19.39
N LEU A 40 -48.75 -73.50 20.25
CA LEU A 40 -48.42 -72.14 19.94
C LEU A 40 -46.98 -71.99 19.45
N ALA A 41 -46.14 -73.05 19.52
CA ALA A 41 -44.71 -72.95 19.28
C ALA A 41 -44.31 -72.49 17.84
N ARG A 42 -45.08 -72.92 16.82
CA ARG A 42 -44.82 -72.49 15.43
C ARG A 42 -45.24 -71.06 15.15
N ALA A 43 -46.42 -70.68 15.60
CA ALA A 43 -46.94 -69.31 15.45
C ALA A 43 -46.07 -68.26 16.21
N THR A 44 -45.54 -68.65 17.39
CA THR A 44 -44.63 -67.82 18.15
C THR A 44 -43.26 -67.67 17.49
N GLN A 45 -42.72 -68.68 16.81
CA GLN A 45 -41.45 -68.62 16.11
C GLN A 45 -41.49 -67.67 14.88
N GLU A 46 -42.56 -67.78 14.08
CA GLU A 46 -42.74 -66.86 12.93
C GLU A 46 -43.00 -65.45 13.38
N HIS A 47 -43.80 -65.24 14.41
CA HIS A 47 -44.05 -63.92 14.98
C HIS A 47 -42.79 -63.29 15.63
N GLN A 48 -41.99 -64.10 16.31
CA GLN A 48 -40.67 -63.63 16.86
C GLN A 48 -39.67 -63.32 15.78
N ARG A 49 -39.62 -64.00 14.64
CA ARG A 49 -38.75 -63.66 13.49
C ARG A 49 -39.19 -62.32 12.89
N ALA A 50 -40.49 -62.13 12.63
CA ALA A 50 -41.03 -60.87 12.09
C ALA A 50 -40.76 -59.70 13.03
N LEU A 51 -40.89 -59.85 14.35
CA LEU A 51 -40.58 -58.82 15.35
C LEU A 51 -39.10 -58.55 15.45
N ARG A 52 -38.20 -59.52 15.32
CA ARG A 52 -36.76 -59.32 15.29
C ARG A 52 -36.31 -58.52 14.07
N VAL A 53 -36.82 -58.90 12.89
CA VAL A 53 -36.49 -58.16 11.63
C VAL A 53 -36.98 -56.71 11.73
N ARG A 54 -38.24 -56.52 12.22
CA ARG A 54 -38.80 -55.17 12.41
C ARG A 54 -37.98 -54.33 13.41
N ASN A 55 -37.59 -54.92 14.54
CA ASN A 55 -36.80 -54.22 15.56
C ASN A 55 -35.38 -53.90 15.08
N SER A 56 -34.74 -54.79 14.31
CA SER A 56 -33.44 -54.52 13.69
C SER A 56 -33.55 -53.44 12.62
N PHE A 57 -34.63 -53.40 11.84
CA PHE A 57 -34.88 -52.39 10.83
C PHE A 57 -35.11 -51.00 11.47
N LEU A 58 -35.91 -50.92 12.55
CA LEU A 58 -36.11 -49.70 13.34
C LEU A 58 -34.77 -49.19 13.93
N LEU A 59 -33.94 -50.09 14.45
CA LEU A 59 -32.61 -49.69 14.94
C LEU A 59 -31.76 -49.07 13.83
N ILE A 60 -31.73 -49.66 12.64
CA ILE A 60 -30.99 -49.13 11.50
C ILE A 60 -31.48 -47.71 11.14
N ILE A 61 -32.82 -47.52 11.10
CA ILE A 61 -33.40 -46.20 10.84
C ILE A 61 -32.99 -45.18 11.92
N GLN A 62 -33.03 -45.53 13.20
CA GLN A 62 -32.61 -44.66 14.31
C GLN A 62 -31.14 -44.26 14.20
N LEU A 63 -30.25 -45.22 13.92
CA LEU A 63 -28.84 -44.97 13.71
C LEU A 63 -28.63 -44.05 12.52
N ALA A 64 -29.38 -44.26 11.41
CA ALA A 64 -29.29 -43.39 10.22
C ALA A 64 -29.79 -41.97 10.51
N ILE A 65 -30.86 -41.77 11.26
CA ILE A 65 -31.38 -40.46 11.65
C ILE A 65 -30.31 -39.70 12.47
N VAL A 66 -29.74 -40.33 13.51
CA VAL A 66 -28.71 -39.71 14.34
C VAL A 66 -27.46 -39.36 13.52
N ALA A 67 -27.03 -40.25 12.63
CA ALA A 67 -25.90 -40.03 11.74
C ALA A 67 -26.16 -38.85 10.77
N LEU A 68 -27.38 -38.81 10.16
CA LEU A 68 -27.76 -37.69 9.27
C LEU A 68 -27.84 -36.35 10.00
N VAL A 69 -28.37 -36.33 11.22
CA VAL A 69 -28.43 -35.11 12.05
C VAL A 69 -27.03 -34.65 12.45
N ALA A 70 -26.15 -35.55 12.87
CA ALA A 70 -24.78 -35.25 13.19
C ALA A 70 -24.01 -34.70 11.96
N LEU A 71 -24.23 -35.33 10.80
CA LEU A 71 -23.64 -34.88 9.54
C LEU A 71 -24.19 -33.50 9.13
N ALA A 72 -25.51 -33.27 9.27
CA ALA A 72 -26.13 -31.99 8.99
C ALA A 72 -25.61 -30.87 9.93
N ALA A 73 -25.42 -31.21 11.22
CA ALA A 73 -24.85 -30.27 12.21
C ALA A 73 -23.40 -29.87 11.87
N ALA A 74 -22.64 -30.77 11.25
CA ALA A 74 -21.28 -30.47 10.74
C ALA A 74 -21.31 -29.55 9.54
N ARG A 75 -22.47 -29.21 8.96
CA ARG A 75 -22.68 -28.31 7.81
C ARG A 75 -21.75 -28.65 6.64
N PRO A 76 -21.87 -29.85 6.04
CA PRO A 76 -21.07 -30.21 4.89
C PRO A 76 -21.38 -29.32 3.69
N LEU A 77 -20.32 -28.92 2.99
CA LEU A 77 -20.38 -28.22 1.72
C LEU A 77 -19.99 -29.17 0.60
N ALA A 78 -20.82 -29.28 -0.40
CA ALA A 78 -20.59 -30.13 -1.58
C ALA A 78 -20.77 -29.34 -2.87
N ARG A 79 -19.97 -29.68 -3.89
CA ARG A 79 -20.24 -29.23 -5.26
C ARG A 79 -21.37 -30.08 -5.82
N ILE A 80 -22.53 -29.46 -6.09
CA ILE A 80 -23.71 -30.12 -6.65
C ILE A 80 -24.06 -29.38 -7.95
N GLY A 81 -23.86 -30.06 -9.10
CA GLY A 81 -24.16 -29.53 -10.43
C GLY A 81 -23.07 -28.73 -11.10
N ALA A 82 -23.29 -28.35 -12.36
CA ALA A 82 -22.44 -27.45 -13.15
C ALA A 82 -22.87 -26.01 -12.87
N GLY A 83 -22.09 -25.28 -12.09
CA GLY A 83 -22.34 -23.86 -11.78
C GLY A 83 -22.18 -23.55 -10.29
N HIS A 84 -22.42 -22.28 -9.95
CA HIS A 84 -22.27 -21.76 -8.58
C HIS A 84 -23.48 -20.88 -8.19
N ALA A 85 -23.65 -20.62 -6.89
CA ALA A 85 -24.61 -19.63 -6.40
C ALA A 85 -24.14 -18.21 -6.81
N PRO A 86 -25.07 -17.22 -6.85
CA PRO A 86 -24.70 -15.85 -7.15
C PRO A 86 -23.49 -15.39 -6.33
N ALA A 87 -22.45 -14.92 -7.01
CA ALA A 87 -21.19 -14.51 -6.43
C ALA A 87 -20.96 -13.02 -6.62
N ALA A 88 -20.40 -12.39 -5.59
CA ALA A 88 -19.87 -11.04 -5.63
C ALA A 88 -18.34 -11.14 -5.74
N VAL A 89 -17.82 -11.03 -6.94
CA VAL A 89 -16.41 -11.28 -7.24
C VAL A 89 -15.68 -9.98 -7.49
N ALA A 90 -14.68 -9.67 -6.69
CA ALA A 90 -13.76 -8.58 -6.93
C ALA A 90 -12.38 -9.14 -7.29
N LEU A 91 -11.95 -8.89 -8.53
CA LEU A 91 -10.63 -9.24 -9.02
C LEU A 91 -9.69 -8.06 -8.82
N VAL A 92 -8.64 -8.26 -8.05
CA VAL A 92 -7.54 -7.32 -7.91
C VAL A 92 -6.46 -7.70 -8.91
N VAL A 93 -6.15 -6.80 -9.83
CA VAL A 93 -5.06 -6.97 -10.79
C VAL A 93 -3.96 -6.00 -10.43
N ASP A 94 -2.82 -6.55 -10.08
CA ASP A 94 -1.61 -5.79 -9.85
C ASP A 94 -1.08 -5.28 -11.19
N ASN A 95 -1.05 -3.96 -11.32
CA ASN A 95 -0.46 -3.26 -12.45
C ASN A 95 0.63 -2.29 -12.01
N SER A 96 1.30 -2.58 -10.88
CA SER A 96 2.49 -1.84 -10.44
C SER A 96 3.59 -1.86 -11.50
N MET A 97 4.58 -0.99 -11.37
CA MET A 97 5.67 -0.86 -12.35
C MET A 97 6.40 -2.20 -12.58
N SER A 98 6.63 -2.98 -11.54
CA SER A 98 7.30 -4.29 -11.60
C SER A 98 6.65 -5.26 -12.57
N THR A 99 5.32 -5.15 -12.79
CA THR A 99 4.59 -5.99 -13.75
C THR A 99 4.89 -5.67 -15.22
N SER A 100 5.61 -4.57 -15.49
CA SER A 100 6.10 -4.25 -16.84
C SER A 100 7.34 -5.05 -17.25
N VAL A 101 7.94 -5.80 -16.33
CA VAL A 101 9.09 -6.66 -16.61
C VAL A 101 8.78 -7.63 -17.74
N VAL A 102 9.74 -7.79 -18.66
CA VAL A 102 9.61 -8.70 -19.80
C VAL A 102 10.10 -10.10 -19.39
N GLU A 103 9.17 -11.06 -19.36
CA GLU A 103 9.46 -12.47 -19.10
C GLU A 103 9.09 -13.29 -20.33
N ASN A 104 10.02 -14.11 -20.82
CA ASN A 104 9.81 -14.93 -22.03
C ASN A 104 9.36 -14.13 -23.27
N GLY A 105 9.81 -12.89 -23.40
CA GLY A 105 9.50 -12.02 -24.54
C GLY A 105 8.18 -11.25 -24.45
N HIS A 106 7.44 -11.37 -23.35
CA HIS A 106 6.18 -10.65 -23.12
C HIS A 106 6.20 -9.93 -21.76
N PRO A 107 5.54 -8.75 -21.64
CA PRO A 107 5.34 -8.13 -20.35
C PRO A 107 4.59 -9.06 -19.39
N LEU A 108 5.04 -9.13 -18.14
CA LEU A 108 4.39 -9.96 -17.11
C LEU A 108 2.92 -9.58 -16.92
N LEU A 109 2.59 -8.30 -17.06
CA LEU A 109 1.21 -7.82 -16.97
C LEU A 109 0.28 -8.55 -17.94
N ASP A 110 0.75 -8.97 -19.10
CA ASP A 110 -0.08 -9.71 -20.07
C ASP A 110 -0.50 -11.07 -19.51
N ALA A 111 0.40 -11.78 -18.84
CA ALA A 111 0.06 -13.03 -18.16
C ALA A 111 -0.92 -12.80 -16.98
N LEU A 112 -0.77 -11.70 -16.26
CA LEU A 112 -1.71 -11.32 -15.18
C LEU A 112 -3.10 -10.99 -15.76
N LYS A 113 -3.16 -10.28 -16.88
CA LYS A 113 -4.41 -10.00 -17.62
C LYS A 113 -5.08 -11.28 -18.08
N ASP A 114 -4.32 -12.24 -18.58
CA ASP A 114 -4.86 -13.53 -19.04
C ASP A 114 -5.48 -14.33 -17.91
N ALA A 115 -4.85 -14.35 -16.72
CA ALA A 115 -5.43 -14.97 -15.53
C ALA A 115 -6.74 -14.27 -15.13
N ALA A 116 -6.79 -12.94 -15.22
CA ALA A 116 -8.00 -12.17 -14.94
C ALA A 116 -9.12 -12.46 -15.95
N ARG A 117 -8.80 -12.51 -17.27
CA ARG A 117 -9.78 -12.84 -18.32
C ARG A 117 -10.39 -14.23 -18.13
N ARG A 118 -9.57 -15.24 -17.79
CA ARG A 118 -10.05 -16.59 -17.51
C ARG A 118 -10.95 -16.62 -16.29
N ALA A 119 -10.63 -15.84 -15.24
CA ALA A 119 -11.51 -15.71 -14.09
C ALA A 119 -12.84 -15.04 -14.46
N LEU A 120 -12.82 -13.94 -15.24
CA LEU A 120 -14.04 -13.26 -15.71
C LEU A 120 -14.91 -14.16 -16.59
N ALA A 121 -14.31 -14.98 -17.46
CA ALA A 121 -15.03 -15.90 -18.33
C ALA A 121 -15.83 -16.99 -17.59
N ASN A 122 -15.46 -17.30 -16.33
CA ASN A 122 -16.20 -18.24 -15.48
C ASN A 122 -17.38 -17.58 -14.74
N GLY A 123 -17.55 -16.27 -14.87
CA GLY A 123 -18.67 -15.53 -14.29
C GLY A 123 -20.00 -15.87 -14.98
N MET A 124 -21.07 -15.88 -14.20
CA MET A 124 -22.43 -16.07 -14.67
C MET A 124 -23.18 -14.73 -14.69
N VAL A 125 -24.27 -14.65 -15.48
CA VAL A 125 -25.11 -13.44 -15.59
C VAL A 125 -25.63 -12.94 -14.23
N GLN A 126 -25.79 -13.83 -13.27
CA GLN A 126 -26.26 -13.52 -11.91
C GLN A 126 -25.18 -12.97 -10.98
N ASP A 127 -23.91 -12.94 -11.42
CA ASP A 127 -22.79 -12.47 -10.60
C ASP A 127 -22.62 -10.96 -10.72
N ARG A 128 -22.07 -10.38 -9.68
CA ARG A 128 -21.55 -9.01 -9.72
C ARG A 128 -20.04 -9.05 -9.75
N LEU A 129 -19.47 -8.41 -10.74
CA LEU A 129 -18.04 -8.45 -10.99
C LEU A 129 -17.44 -7.05 -10.86
N TRP A 130 -16.30 -6.96 -10.20
CA TRP A 130 -15.49 -5.76 -10.10
C TRP A 130 -14.05 -6.06 -10.45
N LEU A 131 -13.45 -5.14 -11.18
CA LEU A 131 -12.01 -5.07 -11.40
C LEU A 131 -11.44 -3.95 -10.53
N VAL A 132 -10.42 -4.28 -9.74
CA VAL A 132 -9.72 -3.32 -8.87
C VAL A 132 -8.24 -3.34 -9.26
N THR A 133 -7.67 -2.19 -9.55
CA THR A 133 -6.27 -2.05 -9.95
C THR A 133 -5.41 -1.56 -8.78
N ALA A 134 -4.09 -1.71 -8.87
CA ALA A 134 -3.17 -1.36 -7.80
C ALA A 134 -3.17 0.13 -7.41
N ASP A 135 -3.64 1.02 -8.28
CA ASP A 135 -3.86 2.44 -7.99
C ASP A 135 -5.16 2.72 -7.20
N GLY A 136 -5.95 1.68 -6.92
CA GLY A 136 -7.22 1.79 -6.22
C GLY A 136 -8.42 2.10 -7.11
N SER A 137 -8.25 2.13 -8.43
CA SER A 137 -9.37 2.29 -9.37
C SER A 137 -10.27 1.07 -9.32
N VAL A 138 -11.60 1.31 -9.27
CA VAL A 138 -12.62 0.26 -9.19
C VAL A 138 -13.58 0.41 -10.35
N THR A 139 -13.73 -0.64 -11.12
CA THR A 139 -14.69 -0.71 -12.23
C THR A 139 -15.65 -1.87 -11.99
N GLU A 140 -16.94 -1.61 -12.03
CA GLU A 140 -18.00 -2.62 -12.00
C GLU A 140 -18.54 -2.85 -13.41
N GLY A 141 -18.78 -4.09 -13.79
CA GLY A 141 -19.33 -4.41 -15.10
C GLY A 141 -19.53 -5.91 -15.29
N ASP A 142 -20.01 -6.29 -16.46
CA ASP A 142 -20.00 -7.68 -16.90
C ASP A 142 -18.60 -8.11 -17.39
N ALA A 143 -18.44 -9.40 -17.67
CA ALA A 143 -17.18 -9.97 -18.11
C ALA A 143 -16.64 -9.34 -19.39
N GLY A 144 -17.53 -8.96 -20.34
CA GLY A 144 -17.15 -8.33 -21.60
C GLY A 144 -16.62 -6.91 -21.38
N MET A 145 -17.34 -6.09 -20.63
CA MET A 145 -16.92 -4.72 -20.30
C MET A 145 -15.59 -4.71 -19.53
N LEU A 146 -15.47 -5.57 -18.51
CA LEU A 146 -14.23 -5.66 -17.72
C LEU A 146 -13.06 -6.20 -18.54
N GLY A 147 -13.34 -7.06 -19.54
CA GLY A 147 -12.35 -7.51 -20.53
C GLY A 147 -11.75 -6.34 -21.31
N VAL A 148 -12.59 -5.41 -21.78
CA VAL A 148 -12.12 -4.21 -22.49
C VAL A 148 -11.26 -3.33 -21.58
N VAL A 149 -11.64 -3.19 -20.31
CA VAL A 149 -10.82 -2.43 -19.32
C VAL A 149 -9.47 -3.10 -19.13
N LEU A 150 -9.42 -4.43 -19.02
CA LEU A 150 -8.16 -5.20 -18.94
C LEU A 150 -7.28 -4.99 -20.17
N ASP A 151 -7.85 -4.94 -21.36
CA ASP A 151 -7.07 -4.75 -22.60
C ASP A 151 -6.36 -3.40 -22.63
N THR A 152 -7.01 -2.36 -22.11
CA THR A 152 -6.45 -1.01 -22.02
C THR A 152 -5.57 -0.77 -20.80
N LEU A 153 -5.54 -1.71 -19.85
CA LEU A 153 -4.73 -1.57 -18.64
C LEU A 153 -3.25 -1.49 -18.96
N GLN A 154 -2.58 -0.48 -18.43
CA GLN A 154 -1.15 -0.27 -18.54
C GLN A 154 -0.46 -0.40 -17.18
N PRO A 155 0.84 -0.75 -17.14
CA PRO A 155 1.60 -0.64 -15.91
C PRO A 155 1.59 0.80 -15.39
N LEU A 156 1.49 0.95 -14.09
CA LEU A 156 1.68 2.25 -13.43
C LEU A 156 3.14 2.68 -13.58
N ALA A 157 3.36 4.00 -13.63
CA ALA A 157 4.72 4.53 -13.57
C ALA A 157 5.33 4.53 -12.16
N GLY A 158 4.62 4.01 -11.17
CA GLY A 158 5.04 3.93 -9.78
C GLY A 158 4.48 2.69 -9.08
N ALA A 159 4.79 2.56 -7.80
CA ALA A 159 4.21 1.53 -6.97
C ALA A 159 2.71 1.73 -6.85
N GLY A 160 1.97 0.70 -7.16
CA GLY A 160 0.61 0.58 -6.73
C GLY A 160 0.55 0.28 -5.23
N SER A 161 -0.66 0.17 -4.70
CA SER A 161 -0.89 -0.38 -3.37
C SER A 161 -1.78 -1.61 -3.46
N PRO A 162 -1.25 -2.77 -3.91
CA PRO A 162 -2.06 -3.97 -4.06
C PRO A 162 -2.72 -4.37 -2.73
N LYS A 163 -2.09 -4.10 -1.60
CA LYS A 163 -2.71 -4.30 -0.25
C LYS A 163 -3.96 -3.44 -0.05
N SER A 164 -3.92 -2.17 -0.41
CA SER A 164 -5.08 -1.27 -0.32
C SER A 164 -6.17 -1.68 -1.30
N ALA A 165 -5.80 -2.08 -2.51
CA ALA A 165 -6.70 -2.59 -3.53
C ALA A 165 -7.45 -3.85 -3.06
N VAL A 166 -6.76 -4.80 -2.43
CA VAL A 166 -7.36 -6.01 -1.85
C VAL A 166 -8.35 -5.66 -0.74
N SER A 167 -8.00 -4.72 0.15
CA SER A 167 -8.90 -4.28 1.22
C SER A 167 -10.16 -3.61 0.67
N ALA A 168 -10.01 -2.78 -0.37
CA ALA A 168 -11.13 -2.17 -1.08
C ALA A 168 -12.01 -3.20 -1.79
N ALA A 169 -11.40 -4.17 -2.48
CA ALA A 169 -12.08 -5.27 -3.15
C ALA A 169 -12.94 -6.08 -2.17
N TRP A 170 -12.38 -6.42 -1.01
CA TRP A 170 -13.15 -7.11 0.03
C TRP A 170 -14.31 -6.25 0.56
N ALA A 171 -14.08 -4.97 0.82
CA ALA A 171 -15.11 -4.07 1.30
C ALA A 171 -16.29 -3.94 0.31
N ILE A 172 -16.01 -3.97 -0.99
CA ILE A 172 -17.03 -3.90 -2.04
C ILE A 172 -17.79 -5.23 -2.16
N ALA A 173 -17.07 -6.34 -2.31
CA ALA A 173 -17.68 -7.66 -2.47
C ALA A 173 -18.58 -8.05 -1.27
N SER A 174 -18.14 -7.71 -0.06
CA SER A 174 -18.89 -8.03 1.18
C SER A 174 -20.19 -7.23 1.36
N ARG A 175 -20.35 -6.10 0.65
CA ARG A 175 -21.59 -5.31 0.68
C ARG A 175 -22.70 -5.83 -0.22
N ALA A 176 -22.40 -6.74 -1.14
CA ALA A 176 -23.38 -7.32 -2.06
C ALA A 176 -24.28 -8.30 -1.31
N LYS A 177 -25.49 -7.86 -0.94
CA LYS A 177 -26.44 -8.66 -0.17
C LYS A 177 -26.93 -9.87 -0.98
N GLY A 178 -27.04 -11.03 -0.32
CA GLY A 178 -27.56 -12.26 -0.92
C GLY A 178 -26.57 -12.97 -1.85
N MET A 179 -25.34 -12.49 -1.97
CA MET A 179 -24.29 -13.07 -2.79
C MET A 179 -23.15 -13.61 -1.94
N THR A 180 -22.39 -14.55 -2.48
CA THR A 180 -21.17 -15.06 -1.84
C THR A 180 -20.00 -14.18 -2.20
N PRO A 181 -19.38 -13.43 -1.23
CA PRO A 181 -18.25 -12.58 -1.53
C PRO A 181 -17.00 -13.41 -1.83
N SER A 182 -16.30 -13.05 -2.89
CA SER A 182 -15.04 -13.66 -3.31
C SER A 182 -14.05 -12.59 -3.76
N VAL A 183 -12.80 -12.72 -3.33
CA VAL A 183 -11.71 -11.87 -3.78
C VAL A 183 -10.66 -12.72 -4.47
N GLY A 184 -10.39 -12.40 -5.73
CA GLY A 184 -9.29 -12.93 -6.48
C GLY A 184 -8.17 -11.89 -6.55
N VAL A 185 -6.95 -12.27 -6.18
CA VAL A 185 -5.76 -11.41 -6.23
C VAL A 185 -4.81 -11.99 -7.26
N ILE A 186 -4.41 -11.15 -8.20
CA ILE A 186 -3.54 -11.49 -9.31
C ILE A 186 -2.36 -10.53 -9.22
N THR A 187 -1.19 -11.03 -8.86
CA THR A 187 0.01 -10.22 -8.57
C THR A 187 1.27 -10.94 -9.02
N ASP A 188 2.34 -10.19 -9.23
CA ASP A 188 3.68 -10.73 -9.44
C ASP A 188 4.30 -11.34 -8.18
N GLY A 189 3.72 -11.06 -7.01
CA GLY A 189 4.20 -11.54 -5.71
C GLY A 189 5.45 -10.83 -5.22
N GLN A 190 5.74 -9.62 -5.66
CA GLN A 190 6.92 -8.85 -5.29
C GLN A 190 7.03 -8.69 -3.76
N ARG A 191 8.20 -9.01 -3.20
CA ARG A 191 8.43 -9.04 -1.75
C ARG A 191 8.23 -7.68 -1.08
N THR A 192 8.62 -6.60 -1.73
CA THR A 192 8.48 -5.24 -1.22
C THR A 192 7.03 -4.80 -1.12
N ALA A 193 6.19 -5.17 -2.09
CA ALA A 193 4.76 -4.85 -2.12
C ALA A 193 3.97 -5.60 -1.03
N TRP A 194 4.39 -6.81 -0.64
CA TRP A 194 3.69 -7.70 0.30
C TRP A 194 4.40 -7.83 1.66
N SER A 195 5.08 -6.78 2.13
CA SER A 195 5.82 -6.78 3.41
C SER A 195 4.93 -6.92 4.64
N ASP A 196 3.69 -6.42 4.62
CA ASP A 196 2.78 -6.37 5.77
C ASP A 196 1.56 -7.26 5.60
N ARG A 197 0.80 -7.43 6.69
CA ARG A 197 -0.47 -8.16 6.67
C ARG A 197 -1.55 -7.39 5.91
N VAL A 198 -2.42 -8.15 5.24
CA VAL A 198 -3.55 -7.64 4.47
C VAL A 198 -4.85 -8.03 5.17
N SER A 199 -5.72 -7.05 5.40
CA SER A 199 -7.03 -7.31 6.00
C SER A 199 -8.02 -7.71 4.90
N VAL A 200 -8.47 -8.95 4.95
CA VAL A 200 -9.47 -9.52 4.04
C VAL A 200 -10.43 -10.44 4.80
N GLY A 201 -11.47 -10.90 4.12
CA GLY A 201 -12.43 -11.84 4.67
C GLY A 201 -11.90 -13.27 4.85
N ARG A 202 -12.82 -14.25 4.76
CA ARG A 202 -12.50 -15.64 5.07
C ARG A 202 -11.70 -16.37 4.00
N PHE A 203 -11.89 -16.01 2.71
CA PHE A 203 -11.33 -16.75 1.58
C PHE A 203 -10.75 -15.78 0.56
N VAL A 204 -9.54 -16.07 0.10
CA VAL A 204 -8.86 -15.35 -0.97
C VAL A 204 -8.30 -16.36 -1.96
N SER A 205 -8.51 -16.11 -3.23
CA SER A 205 -7.85 -16.84 -4.32
C SER A 205 -6.67 -16.00 -4.79
N LEU A 206 -5.47 -16.56 -4.83
CA LEU A 206 -4.23 -15.86 -5.15
C LEU A 206 -3.57 -16.52 -6.35
N TYR A 207 -3.30 -15.73 -7.36
CA TYR A 207 -2.50 -16.09 -8.53
C TYR A 207 -1.17 -15.36 -8.51
N THR A 208 -0.10 -16.08 -8.71
CA THR A 208 1.23 -15.53 -8.96
C THR A 208 1.90 -16.30 -10.11
N PRO A 209 2.76 -15.66 -10.92
CA PRO A 209 3.48 -16.37 -11.97
C PRO A 209 4.47 -17.37 -11.38
N LEU A 210 4.71 -18.46 -12.11
CA LEU A 210 5.69 -19.47 -11.75
C LEU A 210 7.09 -19.04 -12.17
N GLY A 211 8.09 -19.32 -11.34
CA GLY A 211 9.51 -19.12 -11.65
C GLY A 211 10.12 -17.90 -10.99
N ALA A 212 11.42 -17.75 -11.15
CA ALA A 212 12.17 -16.60 -10.69
C ALA A 212 12.05 -15.46 -11.72
N PRO A 213 11.98 -14.19 -11.28
CA PRO A 213 12.05 -13.07 -12.19
C PRO A 213 13.43 -13.01 -12.88
N PRO A 214 13.52 -12.37 -14.04
CA PRO A 214 14.81 -12.15 -14.69
C PRO A 214 15.74 -11.31 -13.82
N PRO A 215 17.07 -11.43 -13.99
CA PRO A 215 18.00 -10.49 -13.36
C PRO A 215 17.72 -9.08 -13.89
N SER A 216 17.65 -8.12 -12.98
CA SER A 216 17.38 -6.74 -13.30
C SER A 216 18.33 -5.81 -12.57
N HIS A 217 18.54 -4.63 -13.13
CA HIS A 217 19.26 -3.53 -12.52
C HIS A 217 18.46 -2.24 -12.67
N GLY A 218 18.59 -1.33 -11.72
CA GLY A 218 17.87 -0.05 -11.76
C GLY A 218 18.61 1.06 -11.05
N VAL A 219 18.36 2.29 -11.45
CA VAL A 219 18.89 3.49 -10.78
C VAL A 219 17.98 3.82 -9.61
N VAL A 220 18.48 3.67 -8.39
CA VAL A 220 17.71 3.93 -7.16
C VAL A 220 17.95 5.32 -6.58
N VAL A 221 19.08 5.97 -6.90
CA VAL A 221 19.41 7.34 -6.49
C VAL A 221 19.98 8.11 -7.68
N ALA A 222 19.56 9.35 -7.86
CA ALA A 222 20.18 10.34 -8.76
C ALA A 222 19.98 11.73 -8.16
N GLU A 223 20.98 12.23 -7.45
CA GLU A 223 20.92 13.49 -6.72
C GLU A 223 22.05 14.42 -7.11
N PRO A 224 21.75 15.64 -7.57
CA PRO A 224 22.78 16.66 -7.78
C PRO A 224 23.29 17.20 -6.45
N ARG A 225 24.59 17.29 -6.29
CA ARG A 225 25.24 17.83 -5.09
C ARG A 225 26.30 18.90 -5.49
N PRO A 226 26.15 20.13 -5.03
CA PRO A 226 24.96 20.72 -4.41
C PRO A 226 23.78 20.83 -5.39
N THR A 227 22.61 21.29 -4.94
CA THR A 227 21.43 21.52 -5.80
C THR A 227 21.59 22.69 -6.78
N ARG A 228 22.61 23.52 -6.56
CA ARG A 228 23.00 24.64 -7.42
C ARG A 228 24.47 24.50 -7.82
N TRP A 229 24.74 24.48 -9.12
CA TRP A 229 26.09 24.37 -9.66
C TRP A 229 26.60 25.70 -10.22
N SER A 230 27.78 26.07 -9.80
CA SER A 230 28.42 27.33 -10.24
C SER A 230 29.60 27.10 -11.20
N ASN A 231 30.49 26.17 -10.88
CA ASN A 231 31.65 25.83 -11.72
C ASN A 231 31.57 24.37 -12.17
N ARG A 232 31.26 23.50 -11.24
CA ARG A 232 31.04 22.06 -11.43
C ARG A 232 30.10 21.55 -10.35
N GLY A 233 29.48 20.46 -10.58
CA GLY A 233 28.68 19.74 -9.59
C GLY A 233 29.06 18.28 -9.54
N THR A 234 28.44 17.56 -8.64
CA THR A 234 28.56 16.11 -8.52
C THR A 234 27.17 15.53 -8.61
N VAL A 235 27.02 14.46 -9.35
CA VAL A 235 25.81 13.63 -9.33
C VAL A 235 26.10 12.43 -8.46
N HIS A 236 25.41 12.34 -7.33
CA HIS A 236 25.39 11.17 -6.49
C HIS A 236 24.39 10.17 -7.08
N LEU A 237 24.86 9.02 -7.52
CA LEU A 237 24.02 7.97 -8.08
C LEU A 237 24.14 6.69 -7.28
N GLY A 238 23.04 5.95 -7.16
CA GLY A 238 22.98 4.63 -6.57
C GLY A 238 22.30 3.67 -7.54
N VAL A 239 22.86 2.48 -7.64
CA VAL A 239 22.37 1.42 -8.53
C VAL A 239 22.04 0.18 -7.71
N ARG A 240 20.92 -0.45 -8.02
CA ARG A 240 20.61 -1.81 -7.60
C ARG A 240 20.93 -2.76 -8.73
N SER A 241 21.84 -3.68 -8.52
CA SER A 241 22.22 -4.70 -9.49
C SER A 241 22.99 -5.82 -8.80
N THR A 242 23.02 -7.00 -9.38
CA THR A 242 23.90 -8.11 -8.93
C THR A 242 25.32 -7.97 -9.42
N ASP A 243 25.49 -7.26 -10.54
CA ASP A 243 26.76 -7.12 -11.25
C ASP A 243 27.13 -5.65 -11.43
N SER A 244 28.37 -5.39 -11.87
CA SER A 244 28.79 -4.05 -12.25
C SER A 244 28.11 -3.61 -13.53
N VAL A 245 27.46 -2.43 -13.54
CA VAL A 245 26.65 -1.95 -14.66
C VAL A 245 27.19 -0.63 -15.19
N PRO A 246 27.36 -0.50 -16.52
CA PRO A 246 27.73 0.78 -17.12
C PRO A 246 26.60 1.79 -17.00
N PHE A 247 26.94 3.00 -16.64
CA PHE A 247 26.01 4.12 -16.56
C PHE A 247 26.43 5.29 -17.44
N ARG A 248 25.46 6.13 -17.77
CA ARG A 248 25.64 7.41 -18.44
C ARG A 248 24.87 8.49 -17.68
N VAL A 249 25.49 9.64 -17.49
CA VAL A 249 24.85 10.85 -16.95
C VAL A 249 24.69 11.84 -18.09
N THR A 250 23.47 12.35 -18.27
CA THR A 250 23.15 13.39 -19.26
C THR A 250 22.63 14.65 -18.57
N LEU A 251 22.90 15.82 -19.15
CA LEU A 251 22.33 17.12 -18.81
C LEU A 251 21.84 17.77 -20.11
N ASP A 252 20.58 18.16 -20.15
CA ASP A 252 19.91 18.72 -21.33
C ASP A 252 20.26 17.94 -22.60
N ASP A 253 20.08 16.61 -22.50
CA ASP A 253 20.34 15.60 -23.55
C ASP A 253 21.81 15.45 -23.99
N ARG A 254 22.75 16.12 -23.34
CA ARG A 254 24.18 15.96 -23.59
C ARG A 254 24.81 15.03 -22.56
N THR A 255 25.56 14.04 -23.00
CA THR A 255 26.31 13.17 -22.09
C THR A 255 27.44 13.96 -21.44
N VAL A 256 27.41 14.05 -20.13
CA VAL A 256 28.43 14.77 -19.31
C VAL A 256 29.38 13.83 -18.59
N ALA A 257 28.96 12.58 -18.34
CA ALA A 257 29.82 11.57 -17.75
C ALA A 257 29.39 10.16 -18.13
N ARG A 258 30.32 9.22 -18.01
CA ARG A 258 30.12 7.78 -18.14
C ARG A 258 30.97 7.05 -17.13
N GLY A 259 30.54 5.88 -16.68
CA GLY A 259 31.29 5.06 -15.73
C GLY A 259 30.69 3.68 -15.57
N ILE A 260 31.19 2.95 -14.60
CA ILE A 260 30.68 1.65 -14.19
C ILE A 260 30.34 1.75 -12.71
N ALA A 261 29.10 1.45 -12.37
CA ALA A 261 28.65 1.38 -10.98
C ALA A 261 28.89 -0.05 -10.44
N PRO A 262 29.41 -0.18 -9.19
CA PRO A 262 29.57 -1.48 -8.57
C PRO A 262 28.22 -2.09 -8.19
N PRO A 263 28.15 -3.42 -7.95
CA PRO A 263 26.94 -4.10 -7.54
C PRO A 263 26.34 -3.48 -6.28
N ASN A 264 25.04 -3.14 -6.32
CA ASN A 264 24.32 -2.46 -5.22
C ASN A 264 25.08 -1.27 -4.63
N GLY A 265 25.85 -0.57 -5.47
CA GLY A 265 26.79 0.45 -5.04
C GLY A 265 26.32 1.87 -5.35
N VAL A 266 27.13 2.80 -4.87
CA VAL A 266 26.96 4.22 -5.13
C VAL A 266 28.20 4.77 -5.83
N ALA A 267 28.02 5.84 -6.61
CA ALA A 267 29.11 6.56 -7.23
C ALA A 267 28.84 8.06 -7.20
N ASP A 268 29.91 8.84 -7.00
CA ASP A 268 29.87 10.29 -7.10
C ASP A 268 30.58 10.71 -8.39
N VAL A 269 29.84 11.33 -9.29
CA VAL A 269 30.29 11.65 -10.64
C VAL A 269 30.35 13.16 -10.84
N ALA A 270 31.52 13.67 -11.09
CA ALA A 270 31.70 15.10 -11.41
C ALA A 270 31.05 15.41 -12.77
N ALA A 271 30.31 16.51 -12.83
CA ALA A 271 29.70 17.02 -14.04
C ALA A 271 29.97 18.51 -14.21
N PRO A 272 30.27 18.97 -15.44
CA PRO A 272 30.51 20.37 -15.72
C PRO A 272 29.23 21.19 -15.70
N VAL A 273 29.33 22.47 -15.49
CA VAL A 273 28.26 23.45 -15.76
C VAL A 273 28.22 23.70 -17.26
N MET A 274 27.07 23.51 -17.87
CA MET A 274 26.89 23.58 -19.33
C MET A 274 26.15 24.83 -19.79
N GLY A 275 25.56 25.59 -18.85
CA GLY A 275 24.74 26.77 -19.16
C GLY A 275 24.37 27.57 -17.93
N THR A 276 23.31 28.38 -18.07
CA THR A 276 22.69 29.13 -16.97
C THR A 276 21.20 28.83 -16.90
N GLY A 277 20.66 28.68 -15.67
CA GLY A 277 19.27 28.35 -15.42
C GLY A 277 19.07 26.90 -15.04
N TRP A 278 17.84 26.43 -15.18
CA TRP A 278 17.48 25.05 -14.88
C TRP A 278 17.96 24.10 -15.97
N ALA A 279 18.66 23.05 -15.56
CA ALA A 279 19.06 21.94 -16.41
C ALA A 279 18.36 20.65 -15.96
N VAL A 280 17.91 19.88 -16.94
CA VAL A 280 17.31 18.55 -16.75
C VAL A 280 18.40 17.50 -16.85
N GLY A 281 18.57 16.72 -15.80
CA GLY A 281 19.53 15.63 -15.79
C GLY A 281 18.87 14.27 -15.68
N ARG A 282 19.57 13.25 -16.17
CA ARG A 282 19.19 11.85 -15.98
C ARG A 282 20.43 10.97 -15.88
N VAL A 283 20.30 9.95 -15.04
CA VAL A 283 21.22 8.82 -14.99
C VAL A 283 20.56 7.68 -15.74
N GLU A 284 21.27 7.09 -16.67
CA GLU A 284 20.78 6.01 -17.53
C GLU A 284 21.69 4.80 -17.40
N LEU A 285 21.12 3.63 -17.26
CA LEU A 285 21.79 2.33 -17.36
C LEU A 285 21.59 1.74 -18.78
N ALA A 286 22.23 0.64 -19.06
CA ALA A 286 21.87 -0.20 -20.21
C ALA A 286 20.43 -0.70 -20.03
N ARG A 287 19.71 -0.91 -21.11
CA ARG A 287 18.34 -1.45 -21.03
C ARG A 287 18.38 -2.92 -20.61
N ASP A 288 17.48 -3.26 -19.69
CA ASP A 288 17.20 -4.63 -19.32
C ASP A 288 15.70 -4.95 -19.48
N GLU A 289 15.25 -6.02 -18.84
CA GLU A 289 13.87 -6.50 -18.90
C GLU A 289 12.88 -5.61 -18.16
N LEU A 290 13.35 -4.69 -17.29
CA LEU A 290 12.54 -3.68 -16.59
C LEU A 290 12.96 -2.26 -17.00
N ALA A 291 12.71 -1.88 -18.22
CA ALA A 291 13.16 -0.60 -18.77
C ALA A 291 12.70 0.67 -18.00
N ALA A 292 11.73 0.54 -17.10
CA ALA A 292 11.17 1.69 -16.39
C ALA A 292 12.10 2.27 -15.31
N ASP A 293 13.02 1.49 -14.75
CA ASP A 293 13.99 1.90 -13.72
C ASP A 293 15.41 2.07 -14.24
N ASP A 294 15.63 1.83 -15.55
CA ASP A 294 16.89 2.12 -16.23
C ASP A 294 17.23 3.62 -16.23
N VAL A 295 16.25 4.48 -16.01
CA VAL A 295 16.40 5.94 -16.07
C VAL A 295 15.88 6.59 -14.81
N ARG A 296 16.73 7.42 -14.18
CA ARG A 296 16.35 8.27 -13.05
C ARG A 296 16.67 9.73 -13.30
N TRP A 297 15.68 10.57 -13.08
CA TRP A 297 15.74 11.99 -13.38
C TRP A 297 16.23 12.80 -12.18
N PHE A 298 16.87 13.93 -12.46
CA PHE A 298 17.19 14.97 -11.51
C PHE A 298 17.11 16.34 -12.18
N ALA A 299 17.02 17.37 -11.36
CA ALA A 299 17.07 18.77 -11.83
C ALA A 299 18.12 19.51 -11.05
N VAL A 300 18.84 20.41 -11.69
CA VAL A 300 19.84 21.25 -11.07
C VAL A 300 19.76 22.67 -11.64
N TRP A 301 19.93 23.65 -10.78
CA TRP A 301 20.09 25.02 -11.25
C TRP A 301 21.56 25.31 -11.51
N GLN A 302 21.88 25.83 -12.69
CA GLN A 302 23.22 26.19 -13.09
C GLN A 302 23.37 27.73 -13.18
N GLY A 303 24.51 28.29 -12.76
CA GLY A 303 24.74 29.71 -12.86
C GLY A 303 25.91 30.19 -12.00
N SER A 304 26.25 31.42 -12.14
CA SER A 304 27.31 32.04 -11.31
C SER A 304 27.00 31.89 -9.83
N PRO A 305 28.03 31.79 -8.97
CA PRO A 305 27.85 31.86 -7.53
C PRO A 305 27.10 33.14 -7.15
N PRO A 306 26.12 33.07 -6.20
CA PRO A 306 25.41 34.27 -5.77
C PRO A 306 26.40 35.28 -5.15
N SER A 307 26.22 36.55 -5.45
CA SER A 307 27.01 37.59 -4.83
C SER A 307 26.38 38.08 -3.54
N VAL A 308 27.22 38.28 -2.50
CA VAL A 308 26.77 38.54 -1.13
C VAL A 308 27.46 39.77 -0.57
N ASP A 309 26.66 40.67 0.01
CA ASP A 309 27.12 41.79 0.82
C ASP A 309 26.95 41.45 2.32
N VAL A 310 28.03 41.36 3.08
CA VAL A 310 28.03 40.93 4.47
C VAL A 310 28.29 42.09 5.42
N ARG A 311 27.30 42.42 6.25
CA ARG A 311 27.37 43.49 7.26
C ARG A 311 26.87 43.03 8.64
N ALA A 312 26.62 41.76 8.83
CA ALA A 312 26.04 41.19 10.06
C ALA A 312 27.08 40.72 11.10
N GLY A 313 28.20 41.36 11.23
CA GLY A 313 29.21 41.05 12.25
C GLY A 313 30.26 40.03 11.83
N ARG A 314 31.26 39.81 12.73
CA ARG A 314 32.47 39.05 12.44
C ARG A 314 32.23 37.62 11.98
N PHE A 315 31.46 36.86 12.74
CA PHE A 315 31.25 35.41 12.46
C PHE A 315 30.57 35.17 11.10
N ALA A 316 29.62 36.02 10.73
CA ALA A 316 29.01 35.96 9.40
C ALA A 316 30.02 36.31 8.30
N GLY A 317 30.90 37.26 8.57
CA GLY A 317 31.99 37.64 7.66
C GLY A 317 33.04 36.55 7.49
N ASP A 318 33.47 35.91 8.58
CA ASP A 318 34.43 34.79 8.55
C ASP A 318 33.84 33.58 7.78
N ALA A 319 32.58 33.24 8.03
CA ALA A 319 31.90 32.18 7.30
C ALA A 319 31.71 32.49 5.81
N ALA A 320 31.33 33.73 5.48
CA ALA A 320 31.25 34.17 4.09
C ALA A 320 32.60 34.14 3.39
N SER A 321 33.67 34.51 4.07
CA SER A 321 35.05 34.43 3.53
C SER A 321 35.43 32.98 3.22
N ALA A 322 35.08 32.01 4.09
CA ALA A 322 35.27 30.59 3.82
C ALA A 322 34.48 30.10 2.60
N LEU A 323 33.23 30.56 2.45
CA LEU A 323 32.39 30.22 1.30
C LEU A 323 32.89 30.86 0.00
N ILE A 324 33.46 32.08 0.06
CA ILE A 324 34.11 32.73 -1.09
C ILE A 324 35.34 31.94 -1.50
N ALA A 325 36.19 31.56 -0.55
CA ALA A 325 37.36 30.74 -0.81
C ALA A 325 37.01 29.38 -1.43
N ALA A 326 35.88 28.80 -1.04
CA ALA A 326 35.34 27.58 -1.61
C ALA A 326 34.63 27.77 -2.98
N GLY A 327 34.50 29.02 -3.46
CA GLY A 327 33.80 29.35 -4.71
C GLY A 327 32.27 29.15 -4.65
N ALA A 328 31.68 28.99 -3.46
CA ALA A 328 30.25 28.81 -3.27
C ALA A 328 29.46 30.13 -3.39
N ILE A 329 30.05 31.23 -3.02
CA ILE A 329 29.54 32.59 -3.14
C ILE A 329 30.63 33.54 -3.66
N ARG A 330 30.25 34.73 -4.05
CA ARG A 330 31.18 35.82 -4.41
C ARG A 330 30.82 37.12 -3.70
N VAL A 331 31.72 38.04 -3.62
CA VAL A 331 31.46 39.41 -3.13
C VAL A 331 30.56 40.16 -4.11
N GLY A 332 29.49 40.79 -3.62
CA GLY A 332 28.60 41.58 -4.47
C GLY A 332 27.28 41.90 -3.76
N ARG A 333 26.21 42.17 -4.53
CA ARG A 333 24.97 42.75 -4.01
C ARG A 333 23.69 41.97 -4.41
N ASP A 334 23.79 40.73 -4.87
CA ASP A 334 22.60 39.96 -5.22
C ASP A 334 21.73 39.66 -3.98
N LEU A 335 22.38 39.52 -2.84
CA LEU A 335 21.73 39.40 -1.53
C LEU A 335 22.59 39.97 -0.42
N SER A 336 21.99 40.25 0.74
CA SER A 336 22.72 40.81 1.88
C SER A 336 22.59 39.93 3.13
N ILE A 337 23.66 39.91 3.96
CA ILE A 337 23.65 39.35 5.32
C ILE A 337 23.82 40.52 6.27
N VAL A 338 22.77 40.92 6.96
CA VAL A 338 22.70 42.19 7.68
C VAL A 338 22.00 42.03 9.03
N THR A 339 22.20 42.98 9.93
CA THR A 339 21.38 43.13 11.15
C THR A 339 20.04 43.76 10.81
N ALA A 340 19.02 43.49 11.60
CA ALA A 340 17.65 43.92 11.34
C ALA A 340 17.46 45.44 11.27
N ASP A 341 18.32 46.22 11.91
CA ASP A 341 18.32 47.68 11.86
C ASP A 341 18.99 48.25 10.59
N ASP A 342 19.72 47.41 9.82
CA ASP A 342 20.36 47.81 8.58
C ASP A 342 19.79 47.14 7.33
N VAL A 343 18.71 46.33 7.44
CA VAL A 343 18.06 45.74 6.28
C VAL A 343 17.40 46.84 5.41
N ARG A 344 17.70 46.83 4.10
CA ARG A 344 17.17 47.81 3.14
C ARG A 344 16.44 47.19 1.99
N THR A 345 16.95 46.09 1.47
CA THR A 345 16.44 45.40 0.29
C THR A 345 16.45 43.90 0.50
N LEU A 346 15.59 43.21 -0.20
CA LEU A 346 15.58 41.75 -0.30
C LEU A 346 16.19 41.31 -1.65
N PRO A 347 16.81 40.14 -1.72
CA PRO A 347 16.90 39.11 -0.69
C PRO A 347 17.89 39.43 0.44
N ALA A 348 17.57 38.96 1.68
CA ALA A 348 18.43 39.17 2.82
C ALA A 348 18.37 38.05 3.87
N LEU A 349 19.51 37.69 4.44
CA LEU A 349 19.60 37.01 5.72
C LEU A 349 19.74 38.08 6.81
N VAL A 350 18.79 38.14 7.70
CA VAL A 350 18.67 39.20 8.71
C VAL A 350 18.85 38.60 10.08
N THR A 351 19.69 39.19 10.90
CA THR A 351 19.96 38.80 12.29
C THR A 351 19.42 39.85 13.25
N ALA A 352 19.01 39.47 14.44
CA ALA A 352 18.64 40.44 15.45
C ALA A 352 19.85 41.34 15.84
N PRO A 353 19.61 42.58 16.25
CA PRO A 353 20.68 43.45 16.71
C PRO A 353 21.24 43.00 18.07
N THR A 354 22.51 43.27 18.32
CA THR A 354 23.18 42.97 19.60
C THR A 354 22.70 43.85 20.75
N GLN A 355 22.26 45.07 20.42
CA GLN A 355 21.83 46.07 21.42
C GLN A 355 20.29 46.16 21.46
N PRO A 356 19.64 45.92 22.62
CA PRO A 356 18.18 46.03 22.75
C PRO A 356 17.61 47.43 22.39
N SER A 357 18.40 48.49 22.58
CA SER A 357 18.02 49.86 22.20
C SER A 357 17.76 50.02 20.70
N ARG A 358 18.28 49.14 19.85
CA ARG A 358 18.08 49.17 18.39
C ARG A 358 16.82 48.48 17.91
N ILE A 359 16.06 47.81 18.80
CA ILE A 359 14.86 47.03 18.41
C ILE A 359 13.81 47.92 17.70
N GLY A 360 13.61 49.16 18.13
CA GLY A 360 12.69 50.09 17.46
C GLY A 360 13.12 50.40 16.03
N ALA A 361 14.42 50.68 15.82
CA ALA A 361 14.98 50.90 14.48
C ALA A 361 14.90 49.63 13.61
N ALA A 362 15.19 48.46 14.22
CA ALA A 362 15.10 47.18 13.56
C ALA A 362 13.66 46.88 13.06
N ASN A 363 12.65 47.07 13.91
CA ASN A 363 11.27 46.86 13.53
C ASN A 363 10.82 47.82 12.42
N LEU A 364 11.29 49.04 12.42
CA LEU A 364 11.01 49.99 11.35
C LEU A 364 11.67 49.56 10.03
N ALA A 365 12.92 49.10 10.08
CA ALA A 365 13.65 48.64 8.89
C ALA A 365 13.04 47.33 8.34
N LEU A 366 12.68 46.36 9.20
CA LEU A 366 11.94 45.14 8.81
C LEU A 366 10.64 45.47 8.08
N SER A 367 9.84 46.41 8.63
CA SER A 367 8.60 46.83 8.01
C SER A 367 8.81 47.48 6.64
N ARG A 368 9.80 48.35 6.50
CA ARG A 368 10.17 49.00 5.22
C ARG A 368 10.68 48.01 4.17
N ALA A 369 11.38 46.97 4.62
CA ALA A 369 11.84 45.91 3.74
C ALA A 369 10.75 44.90 3.38
N GLY A 370 9.51 45.02 3.92
CA GLY A 370 8.41 44.10 3.67
C GLY A 370 8.49 42.77 4.43
N ILE A 371 9.31 42.71 5.50
CA ILE A 371 9.41 41.52 6.35
C ILE A 371 8.26 41.54 7.39
N PRO A 372 7.33 40.57 7.37
CA PRO A 372 6.12 40.62 8.19
C PRO A 372 6.33 40.11 9.63
N TRP A 373 7.45 40.47 10.24
CA TRP A 373 7.81 40.07 11.59
C TRP A 373 8.28 41.27 12.41
N ARG A 374 8.03 41.18 13.71
CA ARG A 374 8.57 42.15 14.69
C ARG A 374 9.36 41.43 15.75
N LEU A 375 10.49 42.04 16.11
CA LEU A 375 11.31 41.67 17.26
C LEU A 375 10.65 42.29 18.52
N GLY A 376 10.26 41.45 19.47
CA GLY A 376 9.65 41.83 20.72
C GLY A 376 10.63 41.81 21.91
N ALA A 377 10.14 41.36 23.05
CA ALA A 377 10.91 41.33 24.29
C ALA A 377 12.15 40.41 24.18
N GLU A 378 13.22 40.82 24.78
CA GLU A 378 14.42 40.00 24.94
C GLU A 378 14.16 38.81 25.86
N ARG A 379 14.69 37.65 25.48
CA ARG A 379 14.64 36.40 26.23
C ARG A 379 16.07 35.96 26.56
N ARG A 380 16.46 36.06 27.85
CA ARG A 380 17.75 35.58 28.34
C ARG A 380 17.55 34.26 29.10
N SER A 381 17.34 33.19 28.35
CA SER A 381 17.22 31.85 28.89
C SER A 381 17.90 30.87 27.95
N GLU A 382 18.81 30.07 28.48
CA GLU A 382 19.51 29.09 27.67
C GLU A 382 18.55 27.95 27.30
N ALA A 383 18.45 27.69 26.01
CA ALA A 383 17.66 26.56 25.49
C ALA A 383 18.23 26.12 24.12
N THR A 384 17.96 24.87 23.78
CA THR A 384 18.44 24.29 22.51
C THR A 384 17.50 24.65 21.37
N ALA A 385 18.09 25.15 20.28
CA ALA A 385 17.38 25.33 19.02
C ALA A 385 17.11 23.98 18.36
N ARG A 386 15.92 23.83 17.74
CA ARG A 386 15.51 22.64 17.00
C ARG A 386 14.93 23.03 15.65
N GLY A 387 15.44 22.42 14.59
CA GLY A 387 15.02 22.66 13.21
C GLY A 387 16.12 23.18 12.31
N ALA A 388 15.83 23.39 11.02
CA ALA A 388 16.75 23.87 9.99
C ALA A 388 18.06 23.06 9.82
N GLY A 389 18.12 21.82 10.33
CA GLY A 389 19.34 20.98 10.29
C GLY A 389 20.48 21.53 11.14
N ILE A 390 20.18 22.30 12.19
CA ILE A 390 21.13 22.82 13.17
C ILE A 390 20.73 22.39 14.58
N SER A 391 21.74 22.22 15.42
CA SER A 391 21.61 22.02 16.87
C SER A 391 22.52 23.03 17.57
N ALA A 392 21.91 24.02 18.23
CA ALA A 392 22.65 25.10 18.85
C ALA A 392 22.04 25.49 20.20
N SER A 393 22.90 25.87 21.18
CA SER A 393 22.43 26.52 22.41
C SER A 393 22.22 28.01 22.14
N VAL A 394 21.06 28.50 22.55
CA VAL A 394 20.66 29.91 22.42
C VAL A 394 20.45 30.48 23.83
N ARG A 395 21.24 31.50 24.16
CA ARG A 395 21.21 32.17 25.47
C ARG A 395 20.47 33.51 25.41
N LEU A 396 20.50 34.16 24.24
CA LEU A 396 19.82 35.43 24.00
C LEU A 396 19.05 35.37 22.68
N ARG A 397 17.75 35.64 22.75
CA ARG A 397 16.88 35.80 21.59
C ARG A 397 15.84 36.87 21.83
N TYR A 398 15.23 37.36 20.78
CA TYR A 398 14.09 38.26 20.83
C TYR A 398 12.82 37.48 20.45
N ALA A 399 11.72 37.70 21.14
CA ALA A 399 10.44 37.09 20.78
C ALA A 399 10.04 37.57 19.37
N LEU A 400 9.67 36.63 18.50
CA LEU A 400 9.16 36.96 17.17
C LEU A 400 7.63 36.96 17.18
N ALA A 401 7.06 38.09 16.75
CA ALA A 401 5.62 38.22 16.56
C ALA A 401 5.31 38.54 15.07
N PRO A 402 4.32 37.87 14.46
CA PRO A 402 3.89 38.22 13.11
C PRO A 402 3.28 39.62 13.11
N ALA A 403 3.68 40.46 12.18
CA ALA A 403 3.15 41.82 11.99
C ALA A 403 2.00 41.86 11.00
N SER A 404 1.78 40.78 10.23
CA SER A 404 0.67 40.59 9.30
C SER A 404 0.35 39.12 9.13
N SER A 405 -0.76 38.80 8.48
CA SER A 405 -1.15 37.46 8.09
C SER A 405 -0.38 36.89 6.88
N ALA A 406 0.69 37.58 6.46
CA ALA A 406 1.51 37.10 5.36
C ALA A 406 2.11 35.72 5.69
N PRO A 407 2.09 34.78 4.75
CA PRO A 407 2.57 33.46 4.98
C PRO A 407 4.07 33.45 5.27
N ALA A 408 4.46 32.91 6.41
CA ALA A 408 5.82 32.75 6.83
C ALA A 408 6.06 31.32 7.32
N GLU A 409 7.29 30.84 7.14
CA GLU A 409 7.70 29.49 7.55
C GLU A 409 8.59 29.59 8.79
N THR A 410 8.30 28.83 9.83
CA THR A 410 9.19 28.67 10.97
C THR A 410 10.16 27.53 10.68
N LEU A 411 11.43 27.84 10.53
CA LEU A 411 12.49 26.88 10.22
C LEU A 411 13.10 26.25 11.47
N ALA A 412 13.22 27.02 12.55
CA ALA A 412 13.72 26.54 13.82
C ALA A 412 13.01 27.22 14.99
N THR A 413 12.87 26.49 16.07
CA THR A 413 12.25 26.96 17.32
C THR A 413 13.22 26.83 18.49
N VAL A 414 13.06 27.69 19.50
CA VAL A 414 13.75 27.62 20.79
C VAL A 414 12.69 27.70 21.89
N ALA A 415 12.64 26.68 22.75
CA ALA A 415 11.62 26.55 23.79
C ALA A 415 10.17 26.68 23.26
N GLY A 416 9.92 26.20 22.04
CA GLY A 416 8.59 26.26 21.40
C GLY A 416 8.28 27.59 20.69
N GLU A 417 9.09 28.63 20.86
CA GLU A 417 8.95 29.93 20.18
C GLU A 417 9.71 29.94 18.85
N PRO A 418 9.20 30.62 17.79
CA PRO A 418 9.96 30.81 16.53
C PRO A 418 11.30 31.47 16.79
N TRP A 419 12.38 30.92 16.23
CA TRP A 419 13.73 31.45 16.32
C TRP A 419 14.34 31.82 14.98
N ILE A 420 14.16 30.96 13.97
CA ILE A 420 14.49 31.24 12.60
C ILE A 420 13.22 31.15 11.78
N VAL A 421 12.88 32.22 11.09
CA VAL A 421 11.72 32.29 10.20
C VAL A 421 12.16 32.70 8.79
N ALA A 422 11.41 32.23 7.80
CA ALA A 422 11.68 32.52 6.40
C ALA A 422 10.40 32.95 5.68
N GLY A 423 10.57 33.75 4.64
CA GLY A 423 9.52 34.13 3.71
C GLY A 423 10.11 34.46 2.35
N GLU A 424 9.34 35.16 1.52
CA GLU A 424 9.80 35.50 0.18
C GLU A 424 11.00 36.47 0.24
N GLY A 425 12.18 35.96 -0.14
CA GLY A 425 13.41 36.70 -0.19
C GLY A 425 14.03 37.06 1.17
N TYR A 426 13.55 36.52 2.29
CA TYR A 426 14.19 36.76 3.57
C TYR A 426 14.32 35.50 4.43
N LEU A 427 15.35 35.52 5.28
CA LEU A 427 15.53 34.64 6.41
C LEU A 427 15.87 35.52 7.62
N LEU A 428 15.05 35.42 8.69
CA LEU A 428 15.25 36.23 9.90
C LEU A 428 15.60 35.30 11.08
N VAL A 429 16.74 35.60 11.71
CA VAL A 429 17.22 34.94 12.93
C VAL A 429 16.93 35.84 14.13
N ALA A 430 16.22 35.36 15.11
CA ALA A 430 15.80 36.13 16.30
C ALA A 430 16.92 36.38 17.32
N SER A 431 18.16 36.00 16.99
CA SER A 431 19.36 36.25 17.80
C SER A 431 20.44 36.95 16.99
N PRO A 432 21.32 37.72 17.63
CA PRO A 432 22.59 38.05 17.04
C PRO A 432 23.40 36.79 16.73
N LEU A 433 24.16 36.77 15.66
CA LEU A 433 25.08 35.68 15.33
C LEU A 433 26.45 35.91 16.00
N ASP A 434 26.47 35.91 17.32
CA ASP A 434 27.66 35.97 18.14
C ASP A 434 27.64 34.95 19.27
N THR A 435 28.81 34.66 19.85
CA THR A 435 28.95 33.64 20.90
C THR A 435 28.34 34.07 22.26
N ALA A 436 27.99 35.33 22.44
CA ALA A 436 27.26 35.78 23.64
C ALA A 436 25.77 35.40 23.55
N ALA A 437 25.20 35.41 22.35
CA ALA A 437 23.79 35.11 22.13
C ALA A 437 23.54 33.62 21.81
N THR A 438 24.40 33.00 21.01
CA THR A 438 24.25 31.58 20.59
C THR A 438 25.61 30.96 20.27
N ASN A 439 25.75 29.65 20.47
CA ASN A 439 26.94 28.94 20.04
C ASN A 439 26.90 28.55 18.55
N LEU A 440 25.82 28.81 17.83
CA LEU A 440 25.68 28.44 16.41
C LEU A 440 26.88 28.84 15.55
N PRO A 441 27.44 30.07 15.66
CA PRO A 441 28.57 30.50 14.82
C PRO A 441 29.86 29.68 15.00
N VAL A 442 30.00 28.94 16.08
CA VAL A 442 31.17 28.11 16.39
C VAL A 442 30.88 26.59 16.30
N THR A 443 29.70 26.21 15.80
CA THR A 443 29.41 24.81 15.52
C THR A 443 29.84 24.43 14.10
N ALA A 444 30.08 23.14 13.88
CA ALA A 444 30.44 22.62 12.56
C ALA A 444 29.30 22.78 11.52
N GLU A 445 28.06 22.91 11.98
CA GLU A 445 26.86 23.07 11.12
C GLU A 445 26.72 24.50 10.58
N PHE A 446 27.36 25.50 11.16
CA PHE A 446 27.13 26.91 10.84
C PHE A 446 27.43 27.27 9.38
N VAL A 447 28.63 26.94 8.90
CA VAL A 447 29.03 27.25 7.51
C VAL A 447 28.17 26.47 6.50
N PRO A 448 27.94 25.17 6.65
CA PRO A 448 27.01 24.45 5.78
C PRO A 448 25.58 24.99 5.84
N TRP A 449 25.08 25.37 7.01
CA TRP A 449 23.75 25.98 7.15
C TRP A 449 23.67 27.33 6.43
N LEU A 450 24.69 28.18 6.60
CA LEU A 450 24.75 29.49 5.93
C LEU A 450 24.81 29.31 4.40
N ALA A 451 25.62 28.36 3.91
CA ALA A 451 25.69 28.03 2.50
C ALA A 451 24.33 27.65 1.94
N ARG A 452 23.61 26.68 2.57
CA ARG A 452 22.27 26.25 2.16
C ARG A 452 21.24 27.39 2.24
N SER A 453 21.32 28.22 3.28
CA SER A 453 20.42 29.38 3.44
C SER A 453 20.60 30.39 2.31
N ILE A 454 21.81 30.60 1.87
CA ILE A 454 22.15 31.49 0.74
C ILE A 454 21.72 30.83 -0.58
N THR A 455 22.20 29.61 -0.86
CA THR A 455 22.08 28.99 -2.19
C THR A 455 20.67 28.51 -2.50
N ASP A 456 20.01 27.91 -1.51
CA ASP A 456 18.75 27.23 -1.75
C ASP A 456 17.51 28.11 -1.52
N ARG A 457 17.66 29.17 -0.67
CA ARG A 457 16.53 30.03 -0.29
C ARG A 457 16.61 31.47 -0.73
N LEU A 458 17.81 32.07 -0.68
CA LEU A 458 17.94 33.51 -0.91
C LEU A 458 18.53 33.87 -2.27
N ALA A 459 19.35 33.00 -2.85
CA ALA A 459 20.00 33.30 -4.11
C ALA A 459 18.99 33.52 -5.25
N PRO A 460 19.18 34.58 -6.06
CA PRO A 460 18.31 34.82 -7.21
C PRO A 460 18.43 33.69 -8.25
N GLY A 461 17.33 33.32 -8.83
CA GLY A 461 17.23 32.15 -9.72
C GLY A 461 17.29 30.84 -8.95
N GLY A 462 16.92 29.76 -9.60
CA GLY A 462 16.73 28.47 -8.91
C GLY A 462 15.41 28.41 -8.13
N GLY A 463 15.39 27.69 -7.04
CA GLY A 463 14.24 27.46 -6.20
C GLY A 463 14.27 26.03 -5.63
N PRO A 464 13.22 25.60 -4.92
CA PRO A 464 13.17 24.26 -4.35
C PRO A 464 13.15 23.19 -5.45
N VAL A 465 13.89 22.11 -5.22
CA VAL A 465 13.78 20.87 -5.98
C VAL A 465 13.03 19.87 -5.12
N ILE A 466 11.86 19.46 -5.57
CA ILE A 466 11.01 18.50 -4.86
C ILE A 466 11.10 17.16 -5.59
N PHE A 467 11.59 16.13 -4.92
CA PHE A 467 11.60 14.76 -5.43
C PHE A 467 10.33 14.06 -4.97
N THR A 468 9.68 13.37 -5.89
CA THR A 468 8.42 12.69 -5.62
C THR A 468 8.19 11.52 -6.57
N ARG A 469 7.10 10.80 -6.36
CA ARG A 469 6.66 9.66 -7.18
C ARG A 469 5.47 10.03 -8.06
N PRO A 470 5.23 9.29 -9.16
CA PRO A 470 4.05 9.45 -9.99
C PRO A 470 2.75 9.36 -9.19
N GLY A 471 1.76 10.18 -9.51
CA GLY A 471 0.45 10.18 -8.87
C GLY A 471 0.40 10.70 -7.44
N ALA A 472 1.52 11.02 -6.81
CA ALA A 472 1.55 11.60 -5.47
C ALA A 472 0.86 12.97 -5.43
N ARG A 473 0.46 13.39 -4.25
CA ARG A 473 -0.06 14.74 -4.03
C ARG A 473 0.99 15.57 -3.32
N VAL A 474 1.39 16.68 -3.93
CA VAL A 474 2.41 17.58 -3.40
C VAL A 474 1.84 18.99 -3.20
N ALA A 475 2.32 19.66 -2.15
CA ALA A 475 1.99 21.05 -1.92
C ALA A 475 2.67 21.93 -2.98
N VAL A 476 1.98 22.96 -3.44
CA VAL A 476 2.52 23.93 -4.38
C VAL A 476 3.51 24.83 -3.65
N PRO A 477 4.74 24.98 -4.14
CA PRO A 477 5.68 25.92 -3.54
C PRO A 477 5.14 27.35 -3.56
N ARG A 478 5.46 28.10 -2.52
CA ARG A 478 5.04 29.49 -2.43
C ARG A 478 5.52 30.30 -3.63
N GLY A 479 4.59 31.05 -4.20
CA GLY A 479 4.88 31.91 -5.36
C GLY A 479 4.89 31.18 -6.70
N ALA A 480 4.59 29.90 -6.76
CA ALA A 480 4.27 29.22 -8.01
C ALA A 480 2.78 29.36 -8.31
N ASP A 481 2.45 29.57 -9.58
CA ASP A 481 1.07 29.63 -10.08
C ASP A 481 0.74 28.51 -11.06
N SER A 482 1.76 27.84 -11.60
CA SER A 482 1.57 26.72 -12.52
C SER A 482 2.72 25.72 -12.48
N LEU A 483 2.47 24.53 -13.08
CA LEU A 483 3.44 23.48 -13.27
C LEU A 483 3.62 23.22 -14.77
N GLU A 484 4.82 23.48 -15.28
CA GLU A 484 5.21 23.30 -16.67
C GLU A 484 5.82 21.92 -16.87
N SER A 485 5.42 21.20 -17.92
CA SER A 485 6.08 19.99 -18.41
C SER A 485 7.08 20.33 -19.51
N THR A 486 8.18 19.59 -19.61
CA THR A 486 9.09 19.63 -20.77
C THR A 486 8.44 19.01 -22.01
N GLY A 487 7.31 19.53 -22.46
CA GLY A 487 6.58 18.96 -23.59
C GLY A 487 5.19 19.53 -23.76
N ALA A 488 4.88 20.72 -23.17
CA ALA A 488 3.71 21.54 -23.50
C ALA A 488 2.44 21.42 -22.66
N VAL A 489 2.41 20.73 -21.52
CA VAL A 489 1.19 20.79 -20.68
C VAL A 489 1.49 21.62 -19.43
N THR A 490 0.90 22.82 -19.37
CA THR A 490 0.93 23.65 -18.16
C THR A 490 -0.29 23.33 -17.30
N LEU A 491 -0.04 22.79 -16.11
CA LEU A 491 -1.08 22.49 -15.13
C LEU A 491 -1.21 23.68 -14.18
N VAL A 492 -2.43 24.18 -13.99
CA VAL A 492 -2.71 25.25 -13.02
C VAL A 492 -2.54 24.69 -11.60
N ALA A 493 -1.58 25.23 -10.88
CA ALA A 493 -1.35 24.88 -9.49
C ALA A 493 -2.26 25.68 -8.55
N ARG A 494 -2.73 24.99 -7.50
CA ARG A 494 -3.47 25.57 -6.37
C ARG A 494 -2.67 25.29 -5.09
N ASP A 495 -3.31 25.02 -3.98
CA ASP A 495 -2.64 24.67 -2.72
C ASP A 495 -1.88 23.34 -2.81
N SER A 496 -2.39 22.41 -3.61
CA SER A 496 -1.74 21.13 -3.90
C SER A 496 -2.07 20.65 -5.31
N VAL A 497 -1.18 19.87 -5.89
CA VAL A 497 -1.36 19.28 -7.23
C VAL A 497 -1.10 17.78 -7.19
N THR A 498 -1.84 17.02 -7.99
CA THR A 498 -1.53 15.62 -8.25
C THR A 498 -0.39 15.56 -9.27
N VAL A 499 0.66 14.86 -8.90
CA VAL A 499 1.87 14.71 -9.72
C VAL A 499 1.53 13.91 -10.98
N PRO A 500 2.08 14.29 -12.15
CA PRO A 500 1.89 13.52 -13.37
C PRO A 500 2.32 12.07 -13.23
N GLN A 501 1.62 11.17 -13.93
CA GLN A 501 1.91 9.73 -13.92
C GLN A 501 3.19 9.36 -14.68
N ARG A 502 3.81 10.28 -15.38
CA ARG A 502 5.03 10.06 -16.15
C ARG A 502 6.24 10.55 -15.38
N ALA A 503 7.27 9.72 -15.25
CA ALA A 503 8.57 10.10 -14.70
C ALA A 503 9.22 11.18 -15.58
N GLY A 504 9.91 12.14 -14.94
CA GLY A 504 10.54 13.26 -15.62
C GLY A 504 10.73 14.46 -14.71
N VAL A 505 11.14 15.58 -15.30
CA VAL A 505 11.28 16.85 -14.61
C VAL A 505 10.20 17.81 -15.08
N TYR A 506 9.55 18.44 -14.12
CA TYR A 506 8.53 19.47 -14.30
C TYR A 506 8.99 20.72 -13.57
N PHE A 507 8.59 21.90 -14.04
CA PHE A 507 9.03 23.15 -13.44
C PHE A 507 7.86 23.91 -12.82
N TRP A 508 8.04 24.32 -11.59
CA TRP A 508 7.17 25.32 -10.98
C TRP A 508 7.42 26.67 -11.62
N THR A 509 6.37 27.32 -12.08
CA THR A 509 6.49 28.63 -12.73
C THR A 509 5.69 29.69 -11.99
N ARG A 510 6.16 30.94 -12.12
CA ARG A 510 5.41 32.15 -11.80
C ARG A 510 5.38 33.00 -13.06
N GLY A 511 4.23 33.08 -13.73
CA GLY A 511 4.17 33.57 -15.09
C GLY A 511 5.12 32.77 -16.01
N ALA A 512 5.97 33.44 -16.75
CA ALA A 512 6.95 32.78 -17.62
C ALA A 512 8.26 32.36 -16.93
N ARG A 513 8.42 32.59 -15.62
CA ARG A 513 9.66 32.32 -14.91
C ARG A 513 9.58 31.02 -14.11
N ARG A 514 10.53 30.11 -14.32
CA ARG A 514 10.69 28.90 -13.51
C ARG A 514 11.24 29.27 -12.11
N VAL A 515 10.50 28.88 -11.07
CA VAL A 515 10.77 29.19 -9.67
C VAL A 515 11.08 27.95 -8.82
N GLY A 516 11.16 26.78 -9.42
CA GLY A 516 11.51 25.52 -8.78
C GLY A 516 11.35 24.35 -9.74
N ALA A 517 11.73 23.17 -9.29
CA ALA A 517 11.61 21.93 -10.05
C ALA A 517 10.85 20.86 -9.24
N LEU A 518 10.06 20.07 -9.92
CA LEU A 518 9.42 18.87 -9.43
C LEU A 518 10.01 17.69 -10.22
N VAL A 519 10.74 16.84 -9.53
CA VAL A 519 11.39 15.67 -10.12
C VAL A 519 10.57 14.44 -9.77
N VAL A 520 10.01 13.82 -10.79
CA VAL A 520 9.15 12.63 -10.66
C VAL A 520 9.95 11.43 -11.09
N ASN A 521 10.17 10.50 -10.15
CA ASN A 521 10.87 9.24 -10.40
C ASN A 521 10.04 8.07 -9.91
N VAL A 522 10.26 6.91 -10.52
CA VAL A 522 9.72 5.64 -10.06
C VAL A 522 10.24 5.31 -8.64
N GLU A 523 9.47 4.55 -7.88
CA GLU A 523 9.88 4.11 -6.54
C GLU A 523 11.02 3.09 -6.64
N ALA A 524 12.07 3.28 -5.85
CA ALA A 524 13.25 2.41 -5.87
C ALA A 524 12.93 0.97 -5.43
N GLU A 525 11.87 0.80 -4.64
CA GLU A 525 11.39 -0.50 -4.17
C GLU A 525 10.87 -1.38 -5.29
N GLU A 526 10.33 -0.78 -6.36
CA GLU A 526 9.80 -1.48 -7.54
C GLU A 526 10.89 -2.16 -8.39
N SER A 527 12.14 -1.69 -8.26
CA SER A 527 13.31 -2.33 -8.89
C SER A 527 13.74 -3.64 -8.20
N ASP A 528 13.13 -4.01 -7.07
CA ASP A 528 13.38 -5.28 -6.41
C ASP A 528 12.38 -6.33 -6.87
N LEU A 529 12.66 -6.97 -7.98
CA LEU A 529 11.76 -7.97 -8.60
C LEU A 529 11.67 -9.29 -7.82
N ARG A 530 12.40 -9.46 -6.71
CA ARG A 530 12.36 -10.70 -5.93
C ARG A 530 10.96 -10.99 -5.43
N ARG A 531 10.47 -12.19 -5.75
CA ARG A 531 9.17 -12.66 -5.33
C ARG A 531 9.20 -13.21 -3.90
N GLU A 532 8.11 -13.06 -3.18
CA GLU A 532 7.95 -13.64 -1.85
C GLU A 532 7.67 -15.14 -1.97
N ASN A 533 8.10 -15.90 -0.97
CA ASN A 533 7.79 -17.33 -0.92
C ASN A 533 6.28 -17.52 -0.72
N ASP A 534 5.70 -18.51 -1.41
CA ASP A 534 4.26 -18.80 -1.42
C ASP A 534 3.64 -18.93 -0.03
N LYS A 535 4.31 -19.64 0.88
CA LYS A 535 3.85 -19.81 2.26
C LYS A 535 3.85 -18.51 3.03
N VAL A 536 4.87 -17.67 2.82
CA VAL A 536 5.00 -16.37 3.47
C VAL A 536 3.95 -15.42 2.90
N LEU A 537 3.81 -15.37 1.57
CA LEU A 537 2.82 -14.54 0.90
C LEU A 537 1.39 -14.92 1.34
N ALA A 538 1.04 -16.21 1.33
CA ALA A 538 -0.24 -16.67 1.84
C ALA A 538 -0.45 -16.30 3.32
N GLY A 539 0.60 -16.36 4.13
CA GLY A 539 0.58 -15.96 5.54
C GLY A 539 0.27 -14.49 5.78
N ARG A 540 0.51 -13.61 4.78
CA ARG A 540 0.17 -12.17 4.87
C ARG A 540 -1.34 -11.91 4.92
N PHE A 541 -2.14 -12.85 4.43
CA PHE A 541 -3.60 -12.77 4.43
C PHE A 541 -4.26 -13.42 5.66
N ALA A 542 -3.49 -13.91 6.63
CA ALA A 542 -4.04 -14.51 7.84
C ALA A 542 -4.94 -13.50 8.60
N PRO A 543 -6.13 -13.94 9.12
CA PRO A 543 -6.60 -15.32 9.31
C PRO A 543 -7.38 -15.91 8.12
N ALA A 544 -7.38 -15.30 6.94
CA ALA A 544 -8.08 -15.81 5.77
C ALA A 544 -7.48 -17.15 5.29
N THR A 545 -8.32 -18.00 4.74
CA THR A 545 -7.90 -19.20 4.01
C THR A 545 -7.50 -18.79 2.59
N VAL A 546 -6.24 -18.94 2.26
CA VAL A 546 -5.71 -18.62 0.93
C VAL A 546 -5.64 -19.87 0.08
N ARG A 547 -6.18 -19.79 -1.14
CA ARG A 547 -5.95 -20.78 -2.19
C ARG A 547 -5.02 -20.16 -3.22
N MET A 548 -3.77 -20.59 -3.23
CA MET A 548 -2.75 -20.08 -4.10
C MET A 548 -2.46 -21.04 -5.24
N THR A 549 -2.25 -20.51 -6.42
CA THR A 549 -1.90 -21.29 -7.62
C THR A 549 -1.09 -20.45 -8.60
N HIS A 550 -0.35 -21.12 -9.47
CA HIS A 550 0.38 -20.54 -10.60
C HIS A 550 -0.29 -20.85 -11.96
N ASP A 551 -1.40 -21.58 -11.94
CA ASP A 551 -2.19 -21.92 -13.11
C ASP A 551 -3.43 -21.03 -13.20
N ALA A 552 -3.61 -20.36 -14.34
CA ALA A 552 -4.68 -19.40 -14.55
C ALA A 552 -6.07 -20.04 -14.60
N ASP A 553 -6.18 -21.29 -15.12
CA ASP A 553 -7.45 -21.99 -15.15
C ASP A 553 -7.84 -22.53 -13.78
N GLU A 554 -6.85 -22.94 -12.98
CA GLU A 554 -7.07 -23.31 -11.59
C GLU A 554 -7.48 -22.10 -10.75
N PHE A 555 -6.84 -20.96 -10.96
CA PHE A 555 -7.20 -19.68 -10.32
C PHE A 555 -8.66 -19.32 -10.64
N ALA A 556 -9.03 -19.37 -11.91
CA ALA A 556 -10.40 -19.10 -12.35
C ALA A 556 -11.43 -19.99 -11.64
N ARG A 557 -11.10 -21.27 -11.42
CA ARG A 557 -11.94 -22.18 -10.64
C ARG A 557 -11.98 -21.85 -9.14
N PHE A 558 -10.86 -21.37 -8.58
CA PHE A 558 -10.78 -21.03 -7.15
C PHE A 558 -11.60 -19.79 -6.81
N VAL A 559 -11.61 -18.79 -7.68
CA VAL A 559 -12.36 -17.54 -7.50
C VAL A 559 -13.85 -17.83 -7.23
N TYR A 560 -14.46 -18.77 -7.96
CA TYR A 560 -15.87 -19.15 -7.76
C TYR A 560 -16.03 -20.37 -6.84
N GLY A 561 -14.94 -20.95 -6.37
CA GLY A 561 -14.93 -22.20 -5.63
C GLY A 561 -15.71 -22.16 -4.31
N VAL A 562 -15.82 -20.99 -3.68
CA VAL A 562 -16.61 -20.79 -2.47
C VAL A 562 -18.09 -20.76 -2.81
N ALA A 563 -18.49 -20.06 -3.86
CA ALA A 563 -19.87 -19.97 -4.34
C ALA A 563 -20.35 -21.29 -4.96
N ALA A 564 -19.43 -22.11 -5.50
CA ALA A 564 -19.75 -23.44 -6.02
C ALA A 564 -20.04 -24.47 -4.94
N GLN A 565 -19.75 -24.19 -3.69
CA GLN A 565 -20.01 -25.05 -2.55
C GLN A 565 -21.40 -24.75 -1.97
N ARG A 566 -22.36 -25.67 -2.17
CA ARG A 566 -23.68 -25.54 -1.59
C ARG A 566 -23.77 -26.26 -0.24
N PRO A 567 -24.40 -25.65 0.78
CA PRO A 567 -24.65 -26.34 2.04
C PRO A 567 -25.67 -27.46 1.84
N VAL A 568 -25.26 -28.69 2.09
CA VAL A 568 -26.16 -29.86 1.98
C VAL A 568 -26.84 -30.21 3.31
N ALA A 569 -26.73 -29.38 4.32
CA ALA A 569 -27.38 -29.60 5.62
C ALA A 569 -28.90 -29.67 5.51
N GLY A 570 -29.54 -28.84 4.68
CA GLY A 570 -30.97 -28.83 4.44
C GLY A 570 -31.50 -30.19 3.90
N PRO A 571 -30.99 -30.68 2.78
CA PRO A 571 -31.32 -32.01 2.26
C PRO A 571 -31.09 -33.14 3.26
N LEU A 572 -30.00 -33.09 4.04
CA LEU A 572 -29.72 -34.10 5.08
C LEU A 572 -30.74 -34.06 6.21
N LEU A 573 -31.17 -32.89 6.65
CA LEU A 573 -32.23 -32.73 7.65
C LEU A 573 -33.59 -33.20 7.10
N ALA A 574 -33.89 -32.89 5.85
CA ALA A 574 -35.11 -33.37 5.20
C ALA A 574 -35.14 -34.91 5.10
N ALA A 575 -33.99 -35.52 4.77
CA ALA A 575 -33.86 -36.97 4.76
C ALA A 575 -34.02 -37.57 6.18
N ALA A 576 -33.42 -36.94 7.19
CA ALA A 576 -33.59 -37.38 8.58
C ALA A 576 -35.06 -37.29 9.04
N LEU A 577 -35.77 -36.20 8.68
CA LEU A 577 -37.17 -36.00 8.98
C LEU A 577 -38.05 -37.05 8.26
N ALA A 578 -37.77 -37.34 6.99
CA ALA A 578 -38.48 -38.39 6.24
C ALA A 578 -38.30 -39.78 6.89
N LEU A 579 -37.06 -40.09 7.31
CA LEU A 579 -36.79 -41.34 8.04
C LEU A 579 -37.52 -41.40 9.39
N LEU A 580 -37.66 -40.29 10.11
CA LEU A 580 -38.38 -40.20 11.37
C LEU A 580 -39.90 -40.43 11.17
N VAL A 581 -40.48 -39.93 10.07
CA VAL A 581 -41.86 -40.24 9.68
C VAL A 581 -42.02 -41.73 9.36
N VAL A 582 -41.07 -42.31 8.62
CA VAL A 582 -41.10 -43.77 8.32
C VAL A 582 -40.96 -44.58 9.60
N GLU A 583 -40.07 -44.19 10.52
CA GLU A 583 -39.92 -44.83 11.83
C GLU A 583 -41.24 -44.83 12.62
N THR A 584 -41.93 -43.68 12.72
CA THR A 584 -43.20 -43.55 13.45
C THR A 584 -44.30 -44.38 12.84
N LEU A 585 -44.40 -44.43 11.52
CA LEU A 585 -45.36 -45.29 10.80
C LEU A 585 -45.07 -46.77 11.03
N LEU A 586 -43.82 -47.20 10.93
CA LEU A 586 -43.43 -48.61 11.18
C LEU A 586 -43.55 -48.99 12.65
N ALA A 587 -43.25 -48.06 13.58
CA ALA A 587 -43.45 -48.29 15.01
C ALA A 587 -44.94 -48.40 15.39
N GLY A 588 -45.82 -47.60 14.72
CA GLY A 588 -47.27 -47.60 14.95
C GLY A 588 -48.06 -48.73 14.23
N ALA A 589 -47.48 -49.34 13.21
CA ALA A 589 -48.14 -50.42 12.47
C ALA A 589 -48.32 -51.62 13.36
N ARG A 590 -49.58 -51.91 13.75
CA ARG A 590 -49.98 -53.17 14.46
C ARG A 590 -49.74 -54.32 13.51
N PRO A 591 -49.10 -55.42 13.95
CA PRO A 591 -49.04 -56.64 13.13
C PRO A 591 -50.44 -57.10 12.84
N GLY A 592 -50.80 -57.17 11.54
CA GLY A 592 -52.14 -57.62 11.11
C GLY A 592 -52.45 -58.98 11.67
N ARG A 593 -53.64 -59.13 12.21
CA ARG A 593 -54.18 -60.46 12.60
C ARG A 593 -54.19 -61.36 11.36
N PRO A 594 -53.76 -62.63 11.48
CA PRO A 594 -53.81 -63.57 10.36
C PRO A 594 -55.21 -63.68 9.85
N ARG A 595 -55.42 -63.65 8.54
CA ARG A 595 -56.72 -63.78 7.86
C ARG A 595 -57.47 -65.07 8.18
N GLU A 596 -56.81 -66.09 8.71
CA GLU A 596 -57.40 -67.35 9.11
C GLU A 596 -58.43 -67.26 10.25
N ALA A 597 -58.34 -66.27 11.15
CA ALA A 597 -59.32 -66.07 12.23
C ALA A 597 -60.63 -65.44 11.76
N GLN A 598 -60.70 -64.90 10.53
CA GLN A 598 -61.94 -64.37 9.93
C GLN A 598 -62.71 -65.44 9.10
N GLN A 599 -62.00 -66.42 8.57
CA GLN A 599 -62.63 -67.54 7.86
C GLN A 599 -63.30 -68.49 8.82
N ALA A 600 -62.65 -68.82 9.93
CA ALA A 600 -63.28 -69.72 10.96
C ALA A 600 -64.50 -69.10 11.64
N ARG A 601 -64.76 -67.82 11.61
CA ARG A 601 -65.99 -67.19 12.10
C ARG A 601 -67.10 -67.10 11.05
N ARG A 602 -66.80 -67.34 9.76
CA ARG A 602 -67.78 -67.38 8.68
C ARG A 602 -68.28 -68.79 8.44
N GLU A 603 -67.56 -69.80 8.89
CA GLU A 603 -68.02 -71.23 8.84
C GLU A 603 -68.78 -71.70 10.10
N ALA A 604 -68.81 -70.85 11.15
CA ALA A 604 -69.49 -71.13 12.41
C ALA A 604 -70.78 -70.29 12.64
N ALA A 605 -71.24 -69.51 11.62
CA ALA A 605 -72.49 -68.83 11.55
C ALA A 605 -73.27 -69.37 10.34
#